data_5f107728ab447d19e8784915122d71f2
#
_entry.id   5f107728ab447d19e8784915122d71f2
#
_cell.length_a   1.000
_cell.length_b   1.000
_cell.length_c   1.000
_cell.angle_alpha   90.00
_cell.angle_beta   90.00
_cell.angle_gamma   90.00
#
_symmetry.space_group_name_H-M   'P 1'
#
loop_
_entity.id
_entity.type
_entity.pdbx_description
1 polymer ?
#
loop_
_entity_poly.entity_id
_entity_poly.type
_entity_poly.pdbx_seq_one_letter_code
_entity_poly.pdbx_strand_id
1 'polypeptide(L)'
;MKVVSPETAKQVRDMLEGVVGKEGTAPEAKIAGYRVAGKTGTADRYDARVGGYSGKTASFIGFAPADDPEIVVAVTLQRPIKGYFGGVVAGPVFHDVMTYALQELQIPPTGTSSPVAKIRVDKTPAASDPSVLRDRRSGASGASR
;
A
#
# COMPACT_ATOMS: atom_id res chain seq x y z
N MET A 1 -6.13 -4.09 -23.79
CA MET A 1 -6.21 -2.60 -23.69
C MET A 1 -5.07 -2.13 -22.78
N LYS A 2 -4.22 -1.21 -23.27
CA LYS A 2 -3.12 -0.67 -22.48
C LYS A 2 -3.64 0.51 -21.65
N VAL A 3 -3.59 0.40 -20.30
CA VAL A 3 -4.15 1.42 -19.39
C VAL A 3 -3.08 2.41 -18.93
N VAL A 4 -1.85 1.92 -18.70
CA VAL A 4 -0.70 2.73 -18.26
C VAL A 4 0.55 2.36 -19.05
N SER A 5 1.59 3.20 -19.03
CA SER A 5 2.86 2.85 -19.64
C SER A 5 3.58 1.73 -18.87
N PRO A 6 4.47 0.97 -19.53
CA PRO A 6 5.28 -0.04 -18.84
C PRO A 6 6.13 0.53 -17.70
N GLU A 7 6.64 1.75 -17.86
CA GLU A 7 7.43 2.46 -16.85
C GLU A 7 6.59 2.77 -15.63
N THR A 8 5.36 3.27 -15.82
CA THR A 8 4.41 3.53 -14.73
C THR A 8 4.03 2.24 -14.02
N ALA A 9 3.72 1.18 -14.77
CA ALA A 9 3.41 -0.13 -14.21
C ALA A 9 4.56 -0.66 -13.34
N LYS A 10 5.81 -0.51 -13.83
CA LYS A 10 6.99 -0.90 -13.06
C LYS A 10 7.15 -0.08 -11.78
N GLN A 11 7.00 1.23 -11.84
CA GLN A 11 7.09 2.11 -10.67
C GLN A 11 6.05 1.74 -9.61
N VAL A 12 4.80 1.52 -10.02
CA VAL A 12 3.72 1.09 -9.10
C VAL A 12 4.04 -0.26 -8.47
N ARG A 13 4.51 -1.23 -9.25
CA ARG A 13 4.92 -2.54 -8.75
C ARG A 13 6.04 -2.42 -7.71
N ASP A 14 7.08 -1.64 -7.99
CA ASP A 14 8.21 -1.44 -7.08
C ASP A 14 7.74 -0.82 -5.75
N MET A 15 6.77 0.12 -5.79
CA MET A 15 6.13 0.67 -4.57
C MET A 15 5.32 -0.39 -3.82
N LEU A 16 4.58 -1.24 -4.53
CA LEU A 16 3.77 -2.30 -3.94
C LEU A 16 4.61 -3.42 -3.31
N GLU A 17 5.82 -3.68 -3.82
CA GLU A 17 6.77 -4.57 -3.18
C GLU A 17 7.29 -4.00 -1.84
N GLY A 18 7.40 -2.68 -1.73
CA GLY A 18 7.75 -2.02 -0.47
C GLY A 18 6.76 -2.29 0.66
N VAL A 19 5.49 -2.60 0.35
CA VAL A 19 4.43 -2.91 1.33
C VAL A 19 4.74 -4.17 2.12
N VAL A 20 5.36 -5.19 1.49
CA VAL A 20 5.76 -6.45 2.14
C VAL A 20 7.21 -6.43 2.63
N GLY A 21 7.90 -5.31 2.46
CA GLY A 21 9.24 -5.10 3.01
C GLY A 21 9.22 -5.01 4.54
N LYS A 22 10.40 -5.09 5.16
CA LYS A 22 10.57 -5.05 6.63
C LYS A 22 9.93 -3.80 7.26
N GLU A 23 10.01 -2.66 6.58
CA GLU A 23 9.43 -1.38 7.03
C GLU A 23 8.04 -1.12 6.40
N GLY A 24 7.49 -2.10 5.70
CA GLY A 24 6.20 -2.01 5.03
C GLY A 24 5.02 -2.23 5.98
N THR A 25 3.80 -2.07 5.45
CA THR A 25 2.57 -2.22 6.23
C THR A 25 2.07 -3.66 6.33
N ALA A 26 2.69 -4.61 5.61
CA ALA A 26 2.35 -6.04 5.62
C ALA A 26 3.58 -6.94 5.47
N PRO A 27 4.58 -6.87 6.38
CA PRO A 27 5.73 -7.77 6.32
C PRO A 27 5.34 -9.25 6.43
N GLU A 28 4.21 -9.55 7.05
CA GLU A 28 3.64 -10.90 7.21
C GLU A 28 3.17 -11.53 5.89
N ALA A 29 2.98 -10.73 4.84
CA ALA A 29 2.63 -11.24 3.51
C ALA A 29 3.85 -11.67 2.67
N LYS A 30 5.07 -11.54 3.21
CA LYS A 30 6.31 -11.90 2.52
C LYS A 30 6.43 -13.42 2.36
N ILE A 31 6.82 -13.87 1.17
CA ILE A 31 7.03 -15.30 0.85
C ILE A 31 8.50 -15.52 0.52
N ALA A 32 9.12 -16.50 1.18
CA ALA A 32 10.53 -16.83 0.95
C ALA A 32 10.74 -17.34 -0.49
N GLY A 33 11.77 -16.82 -1.16
CA GLY A 33 12.09 -17.18 -2.55
C GLY A 33 11.28 -16.45 -3.62
N TYR A 34 10.28 -15.66 -3.26
CA TYR A 34 9.45 -14.91 -4.20
C TYR A 34 9.46 -13.41 -3.93
N ARG A 35 9.41 -12.63 -4.99
CA ARG A 35 9.06 -11.23 -4.94
C ARG A 35 7.54 -11.11 -4.87
N VAL A 36 7.06 -10.44 -3.86
CA VAL A 36 5.62 -10.24 -3.62
C VAL A 36 5.30 -8.75 -3.66
N ALA A 37 4.26 -8.38 -4.34
CA ALA A 37 3.73 -7.02 -4.38
C ALA A 37 2.27 -7.02 -3.90
N GLY A 38 1.87 -5.99 -3.16
CA GLY A 38 0.50 -5.92 -2.67
C GLY A 38 0.15 -4.64 -1.94
N LYS A 39 -1.11 -4.57 -1.49
CA LYS A 39 -1.64 -3.41 -0.76
C LYS A 39 -2.58 -3.84 0.35
N THR A 40 -2.40 -3.21 1.51
CA THR A 40 -3.30 -3.35 2.65
C THR A 40 -4.52 -2.44 2.52
N GLY A 41 -5.64 -2.86 3.08
CA GLY A 41 -6.80 -2.03 3.28
C GLY A 41 -7.36 -2.21 4.70
N THR A 42 -7.82 -1.11 5.29
CA THR A 42 -8.51 -1.12 6.59
C THR A 42 -9.59 -0.06 6.52
N ALA A 43 -10.84 -0.48 6.40
CA ALA A 43 -11.98 0.39 6.22
C ALA A 43 -13.00 0.23 7.33
N ASP A 44 -13.72 1.31 7.66
CA ASP A 44 -14.90 1.22 8.50
C ASP A 44 -16.02 0.52 7.74
N ARG A 45 -16.66 -0.42 8.41
CA ARG A 45 -17.72 -1.22 7.83
C ARG A 45 -19.09 -0.62 8.16
N TYR A 46 -19.85 -0.26 7.12
CA TYR A 46 -21.23 0.12 7.30
C TYR A 46 -22.09 -1.09 7.69
N ASP A 47 -22.95 -0.93 8.68
CA ASP A 47 -23.91 -1.94 9.12
C ASP A 47 -25.32 -1.33 9.12
N ALA A 48 -26.13 -1.76 8.17
CA ALA A 48 -27.50 -1.26 7.99
C ALA A 48 -28.40 -1.55 9.22
N ARG A 49 -28.06 -2.58 10.04
CA ARG A 49 -28.84 -2.91 11.24
C ARG A 49 -28.72 -1.88 12.34
N VAL A 50 -27.58 -1.20 12.39
CA VAL A 50 -27.34 -0.12 13.38
C VAL A 50 -27.43 1.27 12.74
N GLY A 51 -27.66 1.35 11.43
CA GLY A 51 -27.76 2.60 10.70
C GLY A 51 -26.47 3.41 10.65
N GLY A 52 -25.29 2.75 10.75
CA GLY A 52 -24.01 3.43 10.86
C GLY A 52 -22.82 2.49 10.67
N TYR A 53 -21.63 2.96 11.06
CA TYR A 53 -20.42 2.15 10.98
C TYR A 53 -20.26 1.27 12.22
N SER A 54 -20.01 -0.04 11.99
CA SER A 54 -19.80 -1.03 13.05
C SER A 54 -18.77 -2.06 12.62
N GLY A 55 -17.63 -2.06 13.31
CA GLY A 55 -16.50 -2.91 13.02
C GLY A 55 -15.68 -2.44 11.82
N LYS A 56 -14.67 -3.22 11.48
CA LYS A 56 -13.75 -2.96 10.38
C LYS A 56 -13.83 -4.05 9.31
N THR A 57 -13.46 -3.69 8.09
CA THR A 57 -13.11 -4.62 7.03
C THR A 57 -11.61 -4.50 6.81
N ALA A 58 -10.90 -5.58 7.05
CA ALA A 58 -9.46 -5.67 6.87
C ALA A 58 -9.16 -6.45 5.58
N SER A 59 -8.28 -5.93 4.73
CA SER A 59 -7.95 -6.60 3.47
C SER A 59 -6.46 -6.54 3.15
N PHE A 60 -6.03 -7.52 2.38
CA PHE A 60 -4.77 -7.51 1.65
C PHE A 60 -5.00 -8.09 0.26
N ILE A 61 -4.55 -7.38 -0.75
CA ILE A 61 -4.58 -7.83 -2.14
C ILE A 61 -3.17 -7.78 -2.66
N GLY A 62 -2.69 -8.87 -3.24
CA GLY A 62 -1.33 -8.94 -3.74
C GLY A 62 -1.18 -9.93 -4.88
N PHE A 63 -0.02 -9.92 -5.49
CA PHE A 63 0.34 -10.81 -6.58
C PHE A 63 1.79 -11.29 -6.44
N ALA A 64 2.04 -12.45 -7.01
CA ALA A 64 3.36 -13.07 -7.06
C ALA A 64 3.49 -13.97 -8.31
N PRO A 65 4.73 -14.15 -8.82
CA PRO A 65 5.93 -13.37 -8.55
C PRO A 65 5.75 -11.91 -8.98
N ALA A 66 6.37 -10.92 -8.30
CA ALA A 66 6.15 -9.51 -8.65
C ALA A 66 6.86 -9.09 -9.95
N ASP A 67 7.94 -9.77 -10.33
CA ASP A 67 8.70 -9.51 -11.55
C ASP A 67 8.01 -10.07 -12.80
N ASP A 68 7.31 -11.21 -12.67
CA ASP A 68 6.49 -11.82 -13.70
C ASP A 68 5.16 -12.32 -13.08
N PRO A 69 4.15 -11.45 -12.93
CA PRO A 69 2.95 -11.75 -12.18
C PRO A 69 2.09 -12.85 -12.81
N GLU A 70 1.91 -13.95 -12.09
CA GLU A 70 1.09 -15.09 -12.52
C GLU A 70 -0.17 -15.25 -11.68
N ILE A 71 -0.11 -14.93 -10.37
CA ILE A 71 -1.23 -15.15 -9.45
C ILE A 71 -1.57 -13.84 -8.73
N VAL A 72 -2.85 -13.55 -8.63
CA VAL A 72 -3.41 -12.52 -7.75
C VAL A 72 -4.26 -13.19 -6.68
N VAL A 73 -4.02 -12.83 -5.41
CA VAL A 73 -4.85 -13.25 -4.28
C VAL A 73 -5.42 -12.03 -3.59
N ALA A 74 -6.71 -12.07 -3.32
CA ALA A 74 -7.43 -11.04 -2.56
C ALA A 74 -8.01 -11.66 -1.28
N VAL A 75 -7.58 -11.15 -0.13
CA VAL A 75 -8.10 -11.54 1.19
C VAL A 75 -8.90 -10.40 1.76
N THR A 76 -10.13 -10.68 2.18
CA THR A 76 -10.99 -9.70 2.85
C THR A 76 -11.61 -10.34 4.07
N LEU A 77 -11.32 -9.80 5.25
CA LEU A 77 -11.84 -10.25 6.55
C LEU A 77 -12.83 -9.21 7.08
N GLN A 78 -14.04 -9.67 7.36
CA GLN A 78 -15.08 -8.83 7.92
C GLN A 78 -15.18 -9.01 9.42
N ARG A 79 -15.12 -7.90 10.17
CA ARG A 79 -15.18 -7.88 11.64
C ARG A 79 -14.15 -8.80 12.29
N PRO A 80 -12.86 -8.71 11.95
CA PRO A 80 -11.86 -9.52 12.62
C PRO A 80 -11.84 -9.21 14.12
N ILE A 81 -11.74 -10.26 14.95
CA ILE A 81 -11.84 -10.14 16.42
C ILE A 81 -10.49 -9.85 17.06
N LYS A 82 -9.41 -10.33 16.44
CA LYS A 82 -8.04 -10.15 16.94
C LYS A 82 -7.27 -9.19 16.03
N GLY A 83 -7.39 -7.89 16.31
CA GLY A 83 -6.81 -6.86 15.46
C GLY A 83 -7.69 -6.51 14.25
N TYR A 84 -7.36 -5.40 13.57
CA TYR A 84 -8.16 -4.90 12.44
C TYR A 84 -7.31 -4.33 11.30
N PHE A 85 -6.00 -4.21 11.47
CA PHE A 85 -5.12 -3.76 10.39
C PHE A 85 -4.95 -4.85 9.32
N GLY A 86 -5.22 -4.51 8.07
CA GLY A 86 -5.18 -5.46 6.95
C GLY A 86 -3.86 -6.22 6.83
N GLY A 87 -2.72 -5.54 7.03
CA GLY A 87 -1.41 -6.20 7.01
C GLY A 87 -1.26 -7.28 8.08
N VAL A 88 -1.76 -7.00 9.31
CA VAL A 88 -1.62 -7.88 10.47
C VAL A 88 -2.55 -9.09 10.41
N VAL A 89 -3.80 -8.91 9.95
CA VAL A 89 -4.80 -10.01 9.99
C VAL A 89 -5.04 -10.66 8.64
N ALA A 90 -4.93 -9.93 7.53
CA ALA A 90 -5.11 -10.47 6.19
C ALA A 90 -3.78 -10.86 5.52
N GLY A 91 -2.66 -10.23 5.91
CA GLY A 91 -1.33 -10.57 5.41
C GLY A 91 -0.93 -12.03 5.62
N PRO A 92 -1.04 -12.60 6.84
CA PRO A 92 -0.74 -14.02 7.08
C PRO A 92 -1.62 -14.96 6.25
N VAL A 93 -2.91 -14.67 6.13
CA VAL A 93 -3.83 -15.49 5.31
C VAL A 93 -3.43 -15.43 3.83
N PHE A 94 -3.06 -14.24 3.35
CA PHE A 94 -2.53 -14.10 1.99
C PHE A 94 -1.25 -14.93 1.81
N HIS A 95 -0.32 -14.85 2.77
CA HIS A 95 0.93 -15.63 2.76
C HIS A 95 0.66 -17.12 2.56
N ASP A 96 -0.23 -17.68 3.36
CA ASP A 96 -0.53 -19.14 3.33
C ASP A 96 -1.20 -19.54 2.01
N VAL A 97 -2.21 -18.77 1.58
CA VAL A 97 -2.94 -19.06 0.34
C VAL A 97 -2.04 -18.91 -0.89
N MET A 98 -1.25 -17.84 -0.94
CA MET A 98 -0.36 -17.60 -2.08
C MET A 98 0.79 -18.61 -2.11
N THR A 99 1.35 -18.99 -0.96
CA THR A 99 2.38 -20.03 -0.88
C THR A 99 1.86 -21.36 -1.40
N TYR A 100 0.66 -21.75 -0.98
CA TYR A 100 0.02 -22.96 -1.47
C TYR A 100 -0.22 -22.90 -3.00
N ALA A 101 -0.73 -21.78 -3.50
CA ALA A 101 -1.02 -21.61 -4.92
C ALA A 101 0.25 -21.66 -5.79
N LEU A 102 1.34 -21.02 -5.34
CA LEU A 102 2.63 -21.06 -6.04
C LEU A 102 3.20 -22.49 -6.13
N GLN A 103 3.05 -23.27 -5.06
CA GLN A 103 3.49 -24.67 -5.02
C GLN A 103 2.62 -25.57 -5.90
N GLU A 104 1.30 -25.43 -5.81
CA GLU A 104 0.34 -26.26 -6.58
C GLU A 104 0.48 -26.03 -8.09
N LEU A 105 0.69 -24.78 -8.49
CA LEU A 105 0.90 -24.40 -9.89
C LEU A 105 2.36 -24.56 -10.35
N GLN A 106 3.25 -25.06 -9.47
CA GLN A 106 4.66 -25.29 -9.75
C GLN A 106 5.41 -24.08 -10.31
N ILE A 107 5.03 -22.88 -9.83
CA ILE A 107 5.70 -21.63 -10.24
C ILE A 107 7.06 -21.55 -9.53
N PRO A 108 8.16 -21.46 -10.28
CA PRO A 108 9.49 -21.47 -9.68
C PRO A 108 9.78 -20.15 -8.93
N PRO A 109 10.60 -20.20 -7.86
CA PRO A 109 11.06 -19.00 -7.17
C PRO A 109 11.87 -18.08 -8.10
N THR A 110 11.56 -16.80 -8.11
CA THR A 110 12.25 -15.78 -8.93
C THR A 110 13.29 -14.97 -8.15
N GLY A 111 13.44 -15.27 -6.84
CA GLY A 111 14.36 -14.60 -5.93
C GLY A 111 13.66 -13.58 -5.02
N THR A 112 14.38 -13.15 -3.98
CA THR A 112 13.82 -12.27 -2.93
C THR A 112 14.32 -10.83 -3.00
N SER A 113 15.27 -10.53 -3.88
CA SER A 113 15.84 -9.19 -4.01
C SER A 113 15.02 -8.35 -4.98
N SER A 114 14.14 -7.52 -4.42
CA SER A 114 13.65 -6.37 -5.17
C SER A 114 14.83 -5.42 -5.42
N PRO A 115 15.04 -4.93 -6.63
CA PRO A 115 15.88 -3.76 -6.86
C PRO A 115 15.08 -2.51 -6.41
N VAL A 116 14.76 -2.42 -5.13
CA VAL A 116 14.14 -1.21 -4.58
C VAL A 116 15.15 -0.09 -4.79
N ALA A 117 14.92 0.71 -5.82
CA ALA A 117 15.46 2.05 -5.85
C ALA A 117 15.05 2.67 -4.51
N LYS A 118 16.03 2.97 -3.66
CA LYS A 118 15.80 3.76 -2.46
C LYS A 118 15.14 5.04 -2.95
N ILE A 119 13.83 5.15 -2.79
CA ILE A 119 13.13 6.41 -2.97
C ILE A 119 13.71 7.28 -1.87
N ARG A 120 14.69 8.12 -2.23
CA ARG A 120 15.09 9.23 -1.38
C ARG A 120 13.86 10.12 -1.33
N VAL A 121 13.07 9.96 -0.29
CA VAL A 121 12.20 11.04 0.14
C VAL A 121 13.18 12.13 0.59
N ASP A 122 13.46 13.06 -0.29
CA ASP A 122 14.11 14.30 0.11
C ASP A 122 13.18 14.91 1.16
N LYS A 123 13.55 14.71 2.42
CA LYS A 123 13.04 15.50 3.52
C LYS A 123 13.67 16.89 3.40
N THR A 124 13.34 17.58 2.34
CA THR A 124 13.50 19.02 2.34
C THR A 124 12.38 19.52 3.25
N PRO A 125 12.68 20.05 4.45
CA PRO A 125 11.66 20.74 5.23
C PRO A 125 11.15 21.83 4.30
N ALA A 126 9.84 21.90 4.12
CA ALA A 126 9.24 23.10 3.55
C ALA A 126 9.77 24.25 4.41
N ALA A 127 10.72 24.98 3.86
CA ALA A 127 11.22 26.19 4.49
C ALA A 127 10.00 27.08 4.61
N SER A 128 9.51 27.23 5.82
CA SER A 128 8.64 28.31 6.20
C SER A 128 9.50 29.59 6.06
N ASP A 129 9.53 30.13 4.84
CA ASP A 129 10.16 31.41 4.58
C ASP A 129 9.28 32.49 5.22
N PRO A 130 9.73 33.13 6.31
CA PRO A 130 8.95 34.19 6.97
C PRO A 130 8.77 35.42 6.11
N SER A 131 9.44 35.53 4.97
CA SER A 131 9.38 36.69 4.07
C SER A 131 8.07 36.74 3.27
N VAL A 132 7.43 35.59 3.01
CA VAL A 132 6.18 35.52 2.21
C VAL A 132 4.96 36.05 2.98
N LEU A 133 5.04 36.17 4.31
CA LEU A 133 3.94 36.69 5.15
C LEU A 133 3.94 38.22 5.33
N ARG A 134 4.98 38.94 4.88
CA ARG A 134 5.03 40.40 5.01
C ARG A 134 4.35 41.15 3.90
N ASP A 135 4.16 40.57 2.74
CA ASP A 135 3.63 41.27 1.55
C ASP A 135 2.09 41.36 1.48
N ARG A 136 1.38 40.73 2.43
CA ARG A 136 -0.10 40.77 2.49
C ARG A 136 -0.66 41.84 3.45
N ARG A 137 0.18 42.63 4.14
CA ARG A 137 -0.30 43.63 5.09
C ARG A 137 -0.09 45.09 4.67
N SER A 138 0.49 45.38 3.50
CA SER A 138 0.73 46.75 3.03
C SER A 138 -0.27 47.26 1.97
N GLY A 139 -1.35 46.49 1.69
CA GLY A 139 -2.33 46.86 0.66
C GLY A 139 -3.68 47.39 1.18
N ALA A 140 -3.82 47.75 2.44
CA ALA A 140 -5.08 48.26 2.96
C ALA A 140 -4.88 49.60 3.75
N SER A 141 -4.54 50.66 3.03
CA SER A 141 -4.71 52.03 3.56
C SER A 141 -4.67 53.02 2.39
N GLY A 142 -5.80 53.63 2.11
CA GLY A 142 -5.85 54.82 1.31
C GLY A 142 -6.92 54.86 0.23
N ALA A 143 -8.13 55.22 0.60
CA ALA A 143 -8.98 56.12 -0.20
C ALA A 143 -10.17 56.57 0.65
N SER A 144 -9.93 57.67 1.37
CA SER A 144 -10.99 58.54 1.85
C SER A 144 -10.82 59.85 1.11
N ARG A 145 -11.72 60.17 0.21
CA ARG A 145 -12.31 61.48 -0.08
C ARG A 145 -13.26 61.40 -1.25
#